data_7099ab94de78b4ef9533834a6fbeafc6
#
_entry.id   7099ab94de78b4ef9533834a6fbeafc6
#
_cell.length_a   1.000
_cell.length_b   1.000
_cell.length_c   1.000
_cell.angle_alpha   90.00
_cell.angle_beta   90.00
_cell.angle_gamma   90.00
#
_symmetry.space_group_name_H-M   'P 1'
#
loop_
_entity.id
_entity.type
_entity.pdbx_description
1 polymer ?
#
loop_
_entity_poly.entity_id
_entity_poly.type
_entity_poly.pdbx_seq_one_letter_code
_entity_poly.pdbx_strand_id
1 'polypeptide(L)'
;MSEPAPILLTKGSRYRIESLETRDRTKVTHGVFRGYATIGPEEALVMELDESHQELKGKLRLLPLHVILSIDVLEQATGEAPIREKPGTMYG
;
A
#
# COMPACT_ATOMS: atom_id res chain seq x y z
N MET A 1 12.25 28.48 3.79
CA MET A 1 11.83 27.18 4.27
C MET A 1 11.76 26.19 3.13
N SER A 2 12.40 25.06 3.28
CA SER A 2 12.40 24.09 2.20
C SER A 2 11.19 23.20 2.33
N GLU A 3 10.80 22.63 1.21
CA GLU A 3 9.67 21.71 1.20
C GLU A 3 10.11 20.38 1.78
N PRO A 4 9.21 19.69 2.43
CA PRO A 4 9.55 18.35 2.89
C PRO A 4 9.78 17.43 1.70
N ALA A 5 10.62 16.44 1.92
CA ALA A 5 10.84 15.45 0.89
C ALA A 5 9.55 14.69 0.63
N PRO A 6 9.32 14.29 -0.61
CA PRO A 6 8.11 13.52 -0.88
C PRO A 6 8.16 12.19 -0.14
N ILE A 7 7.00 11.74 0.28
CA ILE A 7 6.86 10.46 0.95
C ILE A 7 6.36 9.49 -0.09
N LEU A 8 7.14 8.44 -0.31
CA LEU A 8 6.78 7.44 -1.30
C LEU A 8 6.26 6.21 -0.60
N LEU A 9 5.25 5.62 -1.19
CA LEU A 9 4.76 4.35 -0.70
C LEU A 9 5.75 3.27 -1.13
N THR A 10 6.04 2.37 -0.22
CA THR A 10 7.06 1.36 -0.44
C THR A 10 6.44 -0.02 -0.44
N LYS A 11 6.68 -0.78 -1.49
CA LYS A 11 6.17 -2.14 -1.56
C LYS A 11 6.61 -2.94 -0.36
N GLY A 12 5.71 -3.72 0.18
CA GLY A 12 5.98 -4.51 1.36
C GLY A 12 5.65 -3.82 2.67
N SER A 13 5.38 -2.53 2.62
CA SER A 13 4.98 -1.80 3.82
C SER A 13 3.54 -2.11 4.18
N ARG A 14 3.22 -1.96 5.46
CA ARG A 14 1.88 -2.19 5.93
C ARG A 14 1.21 -0.85 6.15
N TYR A 15 0.04 -0.69 5.57
CA TYR A 15 -0.70 0.56 5.64
C TYR A 15 -2.14 0.30 6.07
N ARG A 16 -2.69 1.30 6.73
CA ARG A 16 -4.12 1.35 6.98
C ARG A 16 -4.63 2.51 6.15
N ILE A 17 -5.54 2.20 5.23
CA ILE A 17 -6.01 3.20 4.27
C ILE A 17 -7.50 3.40 4.47
N GLU A 18 -7.88 4.65 4.65
CA GLU A 18 -9.29 5.00 4.71
C GLU A 18 -9.67 5.61 3.38
N SER A 19 -10.73 5.10 2.79
CA SER A 19 -11.15 5.55 1.47
C SER A 19 -12.66 5.65 1.42
N LEU A 20 -13.15 6.40 0.44
CA LEU A 20 -14.59 6.51 0.24
C LEU A 20 -15.11 5.22 -0.36
N GLU A 21 -16.20 4.72 0.19
CA GLU A 21 -16.90 3.61 -0.39
C GLU A 21 -18.12 4.11 -1.14
N THR A 22 -18.84 5.04 -0.51
CA THR A 22 -19.94 5.74 -1.14
C THR A 22 -19.80 7.20 -0.73
N ARG A 23 -20.73 8.01 -1.20
CA ARG A 23 -20.73 9.41 -0.87
C ARG A 23 -20.70 9.64 0.65
N ASP A 24 -21.41 8.81 1.41
CA ASP A 24 -21.58 9.02 2.83
C ASP A 24 -20.86 7.99 3.68
N ARG A 25 -20.11 7.08 3.08
CA ARG A 25 -19.48 6.01 3.83
C ARG A 25 -18.04 5.87 3.43
N THR A 26 -17.25 5.49 4.42
CA THR A 26 -15.85 5.18 4.18
C THR A 26 -15.62 3.72 4.49
N LYS A 27 -14.50 3.22 3.99
CA LYS A 27 -14.06 1.89 4.39
C LYS A 27 -12.59 1.94 4.72
N VAL A 28 -12.16 0.99 5.53
CA VAL A 28 -10.80 0.90 5.99
C VAL A 28 -10.17 -0.35 5.41
N THR A 29 -8.97 -0.20 4.88
CA THR A 29 -8.22 -1.30 4.31
C THR A 29 -6.94 -1.46 5.09
N HIS A 30 -6.69 -2.66 5.60
CA HIS A 30 -5.43 -3.00 6.26
C HIS A 30 -4.71 -4.02 5.41
N GLY A 31 -3.45 -3.81 5.17
CA GLY A 31 -2.72 -4.79 4.39
C GLY A 31 -1.35 -4.31 4.00
N VAL A 32 -0.81 -4.99 3.02
CA VAL A 32 0.54 -4.76 2.53
C VAL A 32 0.46 -4.14 1.16
N PHE A 33 1.21 -3.07 0.96
CA PHE A 33 1.23 -2.38 -0.31
C PHE A 33 1.99 -3.21 -1.34
N ARG A 34 1.35 -3.43 -2.49
CA ARG A 34 1.94 -4.25 -3.55
C ARG A 34 2.25 -3.46 -4.81
N GLY A 35 2.02 -2.16 -4.80
CA GLY A 35 2.34 -1.34 -5.95
C GLY A 35 1.12 -0.65 -6.50
N TYR A 36 1.21 -0.26 -7.75
CA TYR A 36 0.15 0.49 -8.41
C TYR A 36 -0.40 -0.31 -9.58
N ALA A 37 -1.63 -0.02 -9.92
CA ALA A 37 -2.27 -0.59 -11.11
C ALA A 37 -3.11 0.49 -11.76
N THR A 38 -3.52 0.26 -12.99
CA THR A 38 -4.43 1.19 -13.64
C THR A 38 -5.79 0.54 -13.79
N ILE A 39 -6.82 1.35 -13.58
CA ILE A 39 -8.20 0.93 -13.83
C ILE A 39 -8.73 1.91 -14.85
N GLY A 40 -8.77 1.47 -16.11
CA GLY A 40 -9.10 2.41 -17.18
C GLY A 40 -8.05 3.51 -17.21
N PRO A 41 -8.46 4.78 -17.15
CA PRO A 41 -7.50 5.88 -17.18
C PRO A 41 -6.94 6.23 -15.81
N GLU A 42 -7.34 5.55 -14.75
CA GLU A 42 -7.00 5.97 -13.39
C GLU A 42 -6.01 5.03 -12.75
N GLU A 43 -5.17 5.59 -11.91
CA GLU A 43 -4.25 4.80 -11.11
C GLU A 43 -4.90 4.39 -9.81
N ALA A 44 -4.47 3.25 -9.32
CA ALA A 44 -4.98 2.71 -8.07
C ALA A 44 -3.83 2.09 -7.28
N LEU A 45 -3.98 2.11 -5.96
CA LEU A 45 -3.09 1.36 -5.09
C LEU A 45 -3.54 -0.08 -5.07
N VAL A 46 -2.57 -0.99 -4.99
CA VAL A 46 -2.87 -2.41 -4.87
C VAL A 46 -2.47 -2.83 -3.45
N MET A 47 -3.45 -3.29 -2.69
CA MET A 47 -3.24 -3.71 -1.31
C MET A 47 -3.58 -5.18 -1.17
N GLU A 48 -2.67 -5.92 -0.56
CA GLU A 48 -2.96 -7.32 -0.22
C GLU A 48 -3.52 -7.32 1.18
N LEU A 49 -4.76 -7.76 1.33
CA LEU A 49 -5.49 -7.64 2.58
C LEU A 49 -4.94 -8.59 3.62
N ASP A 50 -4.83 -8.10 4.86
CA ASP A 50 -4.29 -8.91 5.93
C ASP A 50 -5.42 -9.62 6.68
N GLU A 51 -5.07 -10.25 7.79
CA GLU A 51 -6.01 -11.13 8.49
C GLU A 51 -7.16 -10.36 9.13
N SER A 52 -7.07 -9.03 9.25
CA SER A 52 -8.19 -8.28 9.80
C SER A 52 -9.39 -8.31 8.85
N HIS A 53 -9.16 -8.67 7.60
CA HIS A 53 -10.25 -8.76 6.62
C HIS A 53 -10.81 -10.16 6.49
N GLN A 54 -10.36 -11.08 7.34
CA GLN A 54 -10.93 -12.42 7.47
C GLN A 54 -10.96 -13.16 6.14
N GLU A 55 -12.15 -13.38 5.59
CA GLU A 55 -12.27 -14.16 4.36
C GLU A 55 -11.52 -13.58 3.19
N LEU A 56 -11.30 -12.28 3.23
CA LEU A 56 -10.61 -11.61 2.13
C LEU A 56 -9.10 -11.59 2.33
N LYS A 57 -8.61 -12.18 3.41
CA LYS A 57 -7.19 -12.21 3.67
C LYS A 57 -6.46 -12.75 2.45
N GLY A 58 -5.39 -12.08 2.07
CA GLY A 58 -4.59 -12.48 0.94
C GLY A 58 -5.11 -12.05 -0.40
N LYS A 59 -6.33 -11.52 -0.46
CA LYS A 59 -6.87 -11.01 -1.71
C LYS A 59 -6.31 -9.63 -1.97
N LEU A 60 -6.31 -9.24 -3.22
CA LEU A 60 -5.86 -7.91 -3.60
C LEU A 60 -7.06 -6.97 -3.70
N ARG A 61 -6.89 -5.79 -3.15
CA ARG A 61 -7.90 -4.73 -3.26
C ARG A 61 -7.26 -3.56 -3.98
N LEU A 62 -7.92 -3.08 -5.01
CA LEU A 62 -7.44 -1.93 -5.76
C LEU A 62 -8.21 -0.72 -5.28
N LEU A 63 -7.48 0.33 -4.89
CA LEU A 63 -8.08 1.55 -4.37
C LEU A 63 -7.71 2.69 -5.30
N PRO A 64 -8.69 3.22 -6.06
CA PRO A 64 -8.40 4.38 -6.91
C PRO A 64 -7.87 5.52 -6.06
N LEU A 65 -6.89 6.25 -6.59
CA LEU A 65 -6.24 7.28 -5.79
C LEU A 65 -7.19 8.37 -5.37
N HIS A 66 -8.16 8.69 -6.21
CA HIS A 66 -9.02 9.84 -5.92
C HIS A 66 -10.02 9.58 -4.79
N VAL A 67 -10.18 8.35 -4.35
CA VAL A 67 -11.09 8.07 -3.23
C VAL A 67 -10.35 7.87 -1.92
N ILE A 68 -9.04 8.00 -1.91
CA ILE A 68 -8.26 7.78 -0.70
C ILE A 68 -8.29 9.04 0.14
N LEU A 69 -8.67 8.87 1.41
CA LEU A 69 -8.78 9.99 2.35
C LEU A 69 -7.56 10.08 3.24
N SER A 70 -7.01 8.96 3.67
CA SER A 70 -5.83 8.97 4.52
C SER A 70 -5.12 7.65 4.42
N ILE A 71 -3.81 7.68 4.69
CA ILE A 71 -2.98 6.50 4.71
C ILE A 71 -2.13 6.58 5.97
N ASP A 72 -2.31 5.60 6.86
CA ASP A 72 -1.49 5.49 8.04
C ASP A 72 -0.41 4.47 7.80
N VAL A 73 0.81 4.83 8.07
CA VAL A 73 1.95 3.92 7.89
C VAL A 73 2.09 3.12 9.17
N LEU A 74 1.78 1.84 9.10
CA LEU A 74 1.85 0.98 10.27
C LEU A 74 3.24 0.36 10.39
N GLU A 75 3.82 -0.03 9.27
CA GLU A 75 5.14 -0.65 9.29
C GLU A 75 5.78 -0.37 7.95
N GLN A 76 6.88 0.37 7.98
CA GLN A 76 7.55 0.80 6.76
C GLN A 76 8.59 -0.23 6.35
N ALA A 77 8.48 -0.73 5.14
CA ALA A 77 9.51 -1.59 4.60
C ALA A 77 10.70 -0.74 4.20
N THR A 78 11.87 -1.33 4.24
CA THR A 78 13.04 -0.61 3.78
C THR A 78 13.00 -0.52 2.28
N GLY A 79 13.43 0.59 1.77
CA GLY A 79 13.34 0.84 0.34
C GLY A 79 14.20 -0.05 -0.50
N GLU A 80 15.25 -0.60 0.07
CA GLU A 80 16.03 -1.57 -0.66
C GLU A 80 15.38 -2.86 -0.46
N ALA A 81 14.97 -3.31 -1.41
CA ALA A 81 14.48 -4.61 -1.28
C ALA A 81 15.57 -5.48 -0.89
N PRO A 82 15.61 -5.93 -0.28
CA PRO A 82 16.68 -6.66 -0.10
C PRO A 82 16.97 -7.66 -1.05
N ILE A 83 17.32 -6.97 -1.41
CA ILE A 83 17.64 -7.51 -2.31
C ILE A 83 18.24 -8.50 -2.23
N ARG A 84 18.14 -8.51 -1.64
CA ARG A 84 18.55 -9.01 -1.65
C ARG A 84 19.03 -9.72 -1.81
N GLU A 85 19.03 -9.62 -1.77
CA GLU A 85 19.47 -9.95 -2.08
C GLU A 85 20.27 -10.35 -2.06
N LYS A 86 20.72 -10.52 -1.82
CA LYS A 86 21.43 -10.69 -1.92
C LYS A 86 22.00 -11.32 -1.73
N PRO A 87 22.17 -11.55 -1.83
CA PRO A 87 22.81 -11.96 -1.84
C PRO A 87 23.36 -12.38 -1.56
N GLY A 88 23.45 -12.53 -1.40
CA GLY A 88 23.75 -12.84 -1.58
C GLY A 88 24.32 -12.99 -1.24
N THR A 89 24.22 -13.07 -1.14
CA THR A 89 24.50 -12.97 -1.22
C THR A 89 25.06 -13.10 -0.82
N MET A 90 25.20 -13.22 -0.67
CA MET A 90 25.32 -13.14 -0.75
C MET A 90 25.91 -13.28 -0.50
N TYR A 91 26.21 -13.50 -0.35
CA TYR A 91 26.34 -13.39 -0.55
C TYR A 91 26.72 -13.36 -0.48
N GLY A 92 27.10 -13.26 -0.11
CA GLY A 92 27.02 -13.14 -0.40
C GLY A 92 27.10 -13.06 -0.32
#